data_b581064209e5a97e2fcee44afbe1500a
#
_entry.id   b581064209e5a97e2fcee44afbe1500a
#
_cell.length_a   1.000
_cell.length_b   1.000
_cell.length_c   1.000
_cell.angle_alpha   90.00
_cell.angle_beta   90.00
_cell.angle_gamma   90.00
#
_symmetry.space_group_name_H-M   'P 1'
#
loop_
_entity.id
_entity.type
_entity.pdbx_description
1 polymer ?
#
loop_
_entity_poly.entity_id
_entity_poly.type
_entity_poly.pdbx_seq_one_letter_code
_entity_poly.pdbx_strand_id
1 'polypeptide(L)'
;VVSAQSTEVVPVSKTLIQHRLHESQRILVQVTKDQLGSKGARLTTNISLPSRYLVYLPSSDHIGISQRIDGEEERTRLKTELSSLMQTVNLKGGLIARTAAERVPVNKLEEDIYYLLQLWRTICARRQEINHHQSSELIYQELSLPLRSIRDLVHADTEKVIIDNTQVYEQVRYFAKEFVPFIYDKIVHYTAEQSLF
;
A
#
# COMPACT_ATOMS: atom_id res chain seq x y z
N VAL A 1 -1.17 32.30 40.16
CA VAL A 1 -0.98 32.91 38.84
C VAL A 1 -0.21 31.87 38.01
N VAL A 2 -0.91 31.07 37.23
CA VAL A 2 -0.33 30.08 36.32
C VAL A 2 -0.36 30.68 34.91
N SER A 3 0.81 30.96 34.39
CA SER A 3 1.03 31.50 33.06
C SER A 3 0.70 30.44 32.02
N ALA A 4 -0.30 30.69 31.18
CA ALA A 4 -0.61 29.90 30.00
C ALA A 4 0.45 30.20 28.95
N GLN A 5 1.30 29.23 28.63
CA GLN A 5 2.15 29.27 27.44
C GLN A 5 1.28 28.97 26.21
N SER A 6 1.08 30.00 25.42
CA SER A 6 0.48 29.91 24.09
C SER A 6 1.38 29.10 23.18
N THR A 7 0.90 27.94 22.74
CA THR A 7 1.52 27.16 21.66
C THR A 7 1.37 27.96 20.36
N GLU A 8 2.41 28.64 19.93
CA GLU A 8 2.44 29.24 18.61
C GLU A 8 2.33 28.14 17.56
N VAL A 9 1.20 28.10 16.90
CA VAL A 9 1.01 27.33 15.67
C VAL A 9 1.86 28.00 14.60
N VAL A 10 3.02 27.40 14.27
CA VAL A 10 3.87 27.87 13.17
C VAL A 10 3.02 27.84 11.91
N PRO A 11 2.79 28.98 11.23
CA PRO A 11 1.99 28.99 10.01
C PRO A 11 2.70 28.17 8.95
N VAL A 12 2.00 27.15 8.41
CA VAL A 12 2.44 26.45 7.21
C VAL A 12 2.70 27.52 6.15
N SER A 13 3.96 27.78 5.83
CA SER A 13 4.35 28.78 4.84
C SER A 13 3.63 28.44 3.53
N LYS A 14 2.76 29.34 3.07
CA LYS A 14 2.09 29.25 1.77
C LYS A 14 3.13 29.47 0.68
N THR A 15 3.99 28.47 0.48
CA THR A 15 4.98 28.50 -0.60
C THR A 15 4.20 28.43 -1.91
N LEU A 16 4.36 29.45 -2.74
CA LEU A 16 3.71 29.51 -4.04
C LEU A 16 4.12 28.29 -4.89
N ILE A 17 3.21 27.77 -5.69
CA ILE A 17 3.44 26.58 -6.52
C ILE A 17 4.67 26.71 -7.43
N GLN A 18 4.90 27.91 -7.95
CA GLN A 18 6.08 28.25 -8.78
C GLN A 18 7.43 28.08 -8.07
N HIS A 19 7.44 28.03 -6.73
CA HIS A 19 8.65 27.76 -5.94
C HIS A 19 8.85 26.27 -5.68
N ARG A 20 7.84 25.44 -6.00
CA ARG A 20 7.86 23.99 -5.78
C ARG A 20 7.97 23.18 -7.06
N LEU A 21 7.45 23.72 -8.16
CA LEU A 21 7.42 23.05 -9.46
C LEU A 21 7.99 23.98 -10.53
N HIS A 22 8.77 23.40 -11.43
CA HIS A 22 9.34 24.08 -12.59
C HIS A 22 8.88 23.39 -13.86
N GLU A 23 8.83 24.15 -14.97
CA GLU A 23 8.58 23.59 -16.29
C GLU A 23 9.58 22.48 -16.60
N SER A 24 9.12 21.42 -17.24
CA SER A 24 9.91 20.22 -17.58
C SER A 24 10.41 19.41 -16.39
N GLN A 25 10.03 19.77 -15.16
CA GLN A 25 10.34 18.95 -13.97
C GLN A 25 9.54 17.66 -13.99
N ARG A 26 10.22 16.53 -13.78
CA ARG A 26 9.59 15.23 -13.60
C ARG A 26 9.23 15.00 -12.14
N ILE A 27 8.00 14.62 -11.91
CA ILE A 27 7.49 14.28 -10.59
C ILE A 27 6.87 12.90 -10.61
N LEU A 28 7.06 12.16 -9.51
CA LEU A 28 6.36 10.90 -9.28
C LEU A 28 4.95 11.21 -8.82
N VAL A 29 3.96 10.66 -9.52
CA VAL A 29 2.54 10.81 -9.18
C VAL A 29 1.85 9.46 -9.14
N GLN A 30 0.82 9.36 -8.31
CA GLN A 30 -0.08 8.23 -8.24
C GLN A 30 -1.44 8.62 -8.80
N VAL A 31 -2.01 7.77 -9.63
CA VAL A 31 -3.40 7.92 -10.09
C VAL A 31 -4.32 7.50 -8.94
N THR A 32 -5.16 8.42 -8.46
CA THR A 32 -6.14 8.16 -7.39
C THR A 32 -7.53 7.89 -7.93
N LYS A 33 -7.83 8.39 -9.13
CA LYS A 33 -9.05 8.11 -9.89
C LYS A 33 -8.72 8.08 -11.36
N ASP A 34 -9.28 7.10 -12.06
CA ASP A 34 -9.17 6.99 -13.50
C ASP A 34 -9.89 8.13 -14.21
N GLN A 35 -9.56 8.30 -15.47
CA GLN A 35 -10.27 9.22 -16.35
C GLN A 35 -11.75 8.84 -16.43
N LEU A 36 -12.63 9.83 -16.31
CA LEU A 36 -14.08 9.65 -16.43
C LEU A 36 -14.66 10.64 -17.45
N GLY A 37 -15.12 10.13 -18.57
CA GLY A 37 -15.64 10.94 -19.68
C GLY A 37 -14.60 11.94 -20.19
N SER A 38 -14.93 13.23 -20.19
CA SER A 38 -14.03 14.32 -20.62
C SER A 38 -13.04 14.78 -19.52
N LYS A 39 -13.17 14.27 -18.29
CA LYS A 39 -12.29 14.65 -17.16
C LYS A 39 -11.08 13.73 -17.13
N GLY A 40 -9.88 14.32 -17.14
CA GLY A 40 -8.64 13.56 -16.97
C GLY A 40 -8.53 12.85 -15.62
N ALA A 41 -7.57 11.92 -15.53
CA ALA A 41 -7.28 11.19 -14.29
C ALA A 41 -6.89 12.13 -13.14
N ARG A 42 -7.27 11.77 -11.91
CA ARG A 42 -6.86 12.52 -10.72
C ARG A 42 -5.54 11.98 -10.21
N LEU A 43 -4.58 12.87 -10.05
CA LEU A 43 -3.22 12.55 -9.64
C LEU A 43 -2.91 13.13 -8.25
N THR A 44 -1.98 12.47 -7.53
CA THR A 44 -1.41 12.97 -6.30
C THR A 44 0.09 12.69 -6.23
N THR A 45 0.84 13.55 -5.57
CA THR A 45 2.25 13.32 -5.21
C THR A 45 2.40 12.61 -3.87
N ASN A 46 1.31 12.52 -3.09
CA ASN A 46 1.28 11.77 -1.84
C ASN A 46 1.08 10.29 -2.15
N ILE A 47 2.19 9.61 -2.41
CA ILE A 47 2.18 8.17 -2.73
C ILE A 47 1.72 7.39 -1.52
N SER A 48 0.83 6.41 -1.76
CA SER A 48 0.35 5.45 -0.76
C SER A 48 0.40 4.04 -1.32
N LEU A 49 1.09 3.16 -0.63
CA LEU A 49 1.30 1.76 -1.05
C LEU A 49 0.57 0.84 -0.07
N PRO A 50 -0.54 0.22 -0.49
CA PRO A 50 -1.28 -0.68 0.37
C PRO A 50 -0.68 -2.09 0.33
N SER A 51 -0.64 -2.72 1.52
CA SER A 51 -0.48 -4.16 1.69
C SER A 51 -1.73 -4.75 2.35
N ARG A 52 -1.62 -5.92 2.92
CA ARG A 52 -2.75 -6.58 3.58
C ARG A 52 -3.20 -5.85 4.84
N TYR A 53 -2.26 -5.54 5.72
CA TYR A 53 -2.53 -4.97 7.05
C TYR A 53 -2.19 -3.49 7.14
N LEU A 54 -1.30 -3.03 6.30
CA LEU A 54 -0.72 -1.69 6.38
C LEU A 54 -0.88 -0.90 5.08
N VAL A 55 -0.74 0.42 5.20
CA VAL A 55 -0.50 1.32 4.07
C VAL A 55 0.77 2.11 4.37
N TYR A 56 1.74 2.06 3.48
CA TYR A 56 2.96 2.83 3.60
C TYR A 56 2.86 4.18 2.90
N LEU A 57 3.33 5.23 3.56
CA LEU A 57 3.30 6.62 3.12
C LEU A 57 4.74 7.16 3.06
N PRO A 58 5.44 7.06 1.92
CA PRO A 58 6.86 7.45 1.85
C PRO A 58 7.14 8.92 2.18
N SER A 59 6.16 9.80 1.97
CA SER A 59 6.29 11.27 2.14
C SER A 59 5.65 11.80 3.43
N SER A 60 5.32 10.92 4.38
CA SER A 60 4.67 11.29 5.65
C SER A 60 5.41 10.66 6.82
N ASP A 61 5.47 11.34 7.96
CA ASP A 61 6.06 10.79 9.19
C ASP A 61 4.98 10.29 10.17
N HIS A 62 3.72 10.20 9.70
CA HIS A 62 2.57 9.90 10.57
C HIS A 62 2.32 8.40 10.68
N ILE A 63 2.10 7.91 11.92
CA ILE A 63 1.54 6.59 12.19
C ILE A 63 0.05 6.74 12.47
N GLY A 64 -0.78 6.26 11.55
CA GLY A 64 -2.23 6.28 11.65
C GLY A 64 -2.80 4.90 11.97
N ILE A 65 -3.96 4.89 12.64
CA ILE A 65 -4.75 3.67 12.88
C ILE A 65 -6.13 3.87 12.28
N SER A 66 -6.64 2.89 11.54
CA SER A 66 -7.99 2.95 10.97
C SER A 66 -9.02 3.32 12.03
N GLN A 67 -9.91 4.24 11.70
CA GLN A 67 -11.00 4.64 12.60
C GLN A 67 -12.01 3.51 12.88
N ARG A 68 -11.99 2.46 12.06
CA ARG A 68 -12.86 1.28 12.20
C ARG A 68 -12.32 0.25 13.19
N ILE A 69 -11.10 0.41 13.68
CA ILE A 69 -10.55 -0.44 14.75
C ILE A 69 -11.06 0.12 16.06
N ASP A 70 -11.88 -0.65 16.75
CA ASP A 70 -12.45 -0.31 18.03
C ASP A 70 -11.49 -0.69 19.18
N GLY A 71 -11.67 -0.01 20.32
CA GLY A 71 -10.88 -0.24 21.53
C GLY A 71 -9.57 0.55 21.57
N GLU A 72 -9.45 1.39 22.61
CA GLU A 72 -8.26 2.23 22.81
C GLU A 72 -6.99 1.40 23.10
N GLU A 73 -7.14 0.25 23.77
CA GLU A 73 -6.04 -0.68 24.04
C GLU A 73 -5.41 -1.20 22.76
N GLU A 74 -6.25 -1.68 21.81
CA GLU A 74 -5.79 -2.22 20.54
C GLU A 74 -5.14 -1.14 19.67
N ARG A 75 -5.72 0.06 19.65
CA ARG A 75 -5.15 1.20 18.93
C ARG A 75 -3.78 1.59 19.49
N THR A 76 -3.65 1.59 20.81
CA THR A 76 -2.38 1.89 21.49
C THR A 76 -1.35 0.79 21.24
N ARG A 77 -1.75 -0.49 21.31
CA ARG A 77 -0.90 -1.64 20.97
C ARG A 77 -0.33 -1.50 19.55
N LEU A 78 -1.20 -1.34 18.56
CA LEU A 78 -0.79 -1.21 17.15
C LEU A 78 0.15 -0.02 16.94
N LYS A 79 -0.14 1.13 17.55
CA LYS A 79 0.71 2.32 17.43
C LYS A 79 2.10 2.08 18.01
N THR A 80 2.18 1.42 19.16
CA THR A 80 3.44 1.11 19.84
C THR A 80 4.26 0.09 19.03
N GLU A 81 3.63 -1.00 18.59
CA GLU A 81 4.28 -2.04 17.79
C GLU A 81 4.78 -1.49 16.45
N LEU A 82 3.96 -0.74 15.72
CA LEU A 82 4.38 -0.13 14.46
C LEU A 82 5.53 0.86 14.65
N SER A 83 5.51 1.67 15.72
CA SER A 83 6.62 2.58 16.04
C SER A 83 7.91 1.81 16.28
N SER A 84 7.85 0.72 17.05
CA SER A 84 9.00 -0.13 17.35
C SER A 84 9.53 -0.82 16.09
N LEU A 85 8.65 -1.41 15.27
CA LEU A 85 9.03 -2.06 14.02
C LEU A 85 9.69 -1.07 13.05
N MET A 86 9.11 0.12 12.87
CA MET A 86 9.69 1.16 12.02
C MET A 86 11.12 1.54 12.44
N GLN A 87 11.38 1.63 13.75
CA GLN A 87 12.72 1.91 14.28
C GLN A 87 13.67 0.74 13.99
N THR A 88 13.23 -0.49 14.24
CA THR A 88 14.04 -1.71 14.04
C THR A 88 14.49 -1.86 12.58
N VAL A 89 13.59 -1.62 11.63
CA VAL A 89 13.90 -1.75 10.19
C VAL A 89 14.41 -0.45 9.57
N ASN A 90 14.57 0.61 10.37
CA ASN A 90 14.95 1.97 9.93
C ASN A 90 14.07 2.46 8.77
N LEU A 91 12.76 2.26 8.87
CA LEU A 91 11.78 2.70 7.88
C LEU A 91 11.59 4.20 7.99
N LYS A 92 11.91 4.93 6.92
CA LYS A 92 11.55 6.35 6.77
C LYS A 92 10.17 6.44 6.15
N GLY A 93 9.35 7.38 6.61
CA GLY A 93 7.98 7.56 6.14
C GLY A 93 6.96 7.23 7.22
N GLY A 94 5.68 7.20 6.85
CA GLY A 94 4.56 6.87 7.73
C GLY A 94 3.91 5.53 7.42
N LEU A 95 3.14 5.04 8.37
CA LEU A 95 2.32 3.83 8.23
C LEU A 95 0.90 4.10 8.69
N ILE A 96 -0.07 3.46 8.03
CA ILE A 96 -1.46 3.41 8.50
C ILE A 96 -1.83 1.94 8.70
N ALA A 97 -2.25 1.57 9.92
CA ALA A 97 -2.86 0.26 10.17
C ALA A 97 -4.28 0.24 9.58
N ARG A 98 -4.55 -0.73 8.69
CA ARG A 98 -5.88 -1.00 8.12
C ARG A 98 -6.72 -1.76 9.14
N THR A 99 -8.03 -1.83 8.93
CA THR A 99 -8.94 -2.61 9.77
C THR A 99 -8.52 -4.09 9.89
N ALA A 100 -7.96 -4.65 8.83
CA ALA A 100 -7.44 -6.03 8.82
C ALA A 100 -6.24 -6.25 9.77
N ALA A 101 -5.63 -5.19 10.30
CA ALA A 101 -4.54 -5.29 11.28
C ALA A 101 -5.02 -5.54 12.72
N GLU A 102 -6.33 -5.46 12.96
CA GLU A 102 -6.90 -5.70 14.28
C GLU A 102 -6.56 -7.11 14.77
N ARG A 103 -6.01 -7.21 15.99
CA ARG A 103 -5.58 -8.45 16.64
C ARG A 103 -4.56 -9.30 15.89
N VAL A 104 -3.94 -8.73 14.86
CA VAL A 104 -2.89 -9.42 14.10
C VAL A 104 -1.61 -9.46 14.94
N PRO A 105 -0.91 -10.61 15.00
CA PRO A 105 0.34 -10.70 15.73
C PRO A 105 1.45 -9.88 15.05
N VAL A 106 2.39 -9.39 15.85
CA VAL A 106 3.44 -8.45 15.44
C VAL A 106 4.32 -8.96 14.30
N ASN A 107 4.60 -10.27 14.26
CA ASN A 107 5.39 -10.87 13.17
C ASN A 107 4.71 -10.74 11.79
N LYS A 108 3.38 -10.74 11.75
CA LYS A 108 2.64 -10.51 10.50
C LYS A 108 2.66 -9.05 10.05
N LEU A 109 2.66 -8.13 10.99
CA LEU A 109 2.87 -6.70 10.69
C LEU A 109 4.29 -6.45 10.19
N GLU A 110 5.27 -7.15 10.75
CA GLU A 110 6.67 -7.10 10.33
C GLU A 110 6.85 -7.62 8.88
N GLU A 111 6.28 -8.79 8.55
CA GLU A 111 6.27 -9.33 7.19
C GLU A 111 5.70 -8.31 6.18
N ASP A 112 4.62 -7.64 6.56
CA ASP A 112 3.93 -6.64 5.74
C ASP A 112 4.82 -5.40 5.52
N ILE A 113 5.55 -4.96 6.54
CA ILE A 113 6.52 -3.86 6.44
C ILE A 113 7.66 -4.21 5.48
N TYR A 114 8.22 -5.43 5.58
CA TYR A 114 9.27 -5.87 4.66
C TYR A 114 8.79 -5.90 3.21
N TYR A 115 7.57 -6.39 2.96
CA TYR A 115 6.96 -6.35 1.63
C TYR A 115 6.86 -4.91 1.10
N LEU A 116 6.34 -3.98 1.90
CA LEU A 116 6.18 -2.57 1.52
C LEU A 116 7.52 -1.88 1.26
N LEU A 117 8.54 -2.18 2.07
CA LEU A 117 9.90 -1.69 1.85
C LEU A 117 10.48 -2.17 0.52
N GLN A 118 10.33 -3.45 0.21
CA GLN A 118 10.82 -4.02 -1.04
C GLN A 118 10.09 -3.43 -2.24
N LEU A 119 8.76 -3.29 -2.15
CA LEU A 119 7.95 -2.64 -3.17
C LEU A 119 8.41 -1.20 -3.42
N TRP A 120 8.61 -0.43 -2.36
CA TRP A 120 9.09 0.95 -2.48
C TRP A 120 10.49 1.05 -3.10
N ARG A 121 11.40 0.15 -2.70
CA ARG A 121 12.75 0.07 -3.30
C ARG A 121 12.67 -0.23 -4.81
N THR A 122 11.81 -1.14 -5.22
CA THR A 122 11.58 -1.45 -6.65
C THR A 122 11.04 -0.25 -7.41
N ILE A 123 10.09 0.49 -6.85
CA ILE A 123 9.55 1.72 -7.45
C ILE A 123 10.66 2.78 -7.59
N CYS A 124 11.47 2.97 -6.55
CA CYS A 124 12.57 3.93 -6.57
C CYS A 124 13.65 3.55 -7.60
N ALA A 125 14.00 2.27 -7.71
CA ALA A 125 14.97 1.77 -8.69
C ALA A 125 14.45 2.01 -10.12
N ARG A 126 13.22 1.62 -10.42
CA ARG A 126 12.61 1.87 -11.74
C ARG A 126 12.54 3.36 -12.08
N ARG A 127 12.24 4.21 -11.11
CA ARG A 127 12.25 5.66 -11.30
C ARG A 127 13.63 6.18 -11.74
N GLN A 128 14.72 5.58 -11.27
CA GLN A 128 16.08 5.97 -11.65
C GLN A 128 16.49 5.49 -13.05
N GLU A 129 15.91 4.38 -13.52
CA GLU A 129 16.18 3.80 -14.84
C GLU A 129 15.47 4.52 -15.98
N ILE A 130 14.50 5.39 -15.66
CA ILE A 130 13.67 6.07 -16.67
C ILE A 130 14.52 6.99 -17.54
N ASN A 131 14.42 6.77 -18.84
CA ASN A 131 15.06 7.59 -19.84
C ASN A 131 14.40 8.99 -19.91
N HIS A 132 15.19 10.05 -19.79
CA HIS A 132 14.71 11.42 -19.71
C HIS A 132 14.01 11.95 -20.99
N HIS A 133 13.99 11.18 -22.06
CA HIS A 133 13.41 11.59 -23.35
C HIS A 133 11.93 11.22 -23.55
N GLN A 134 11.33 10.43 -22.65
CA GLN A 134 9.92 10.06 -22.75
C GLN A 134 9.02 11.04 -21.98
N SER A 135 7.81 11.29 -22.49
CA SER A 135 6.87 12.25 -21.90
C SER A 135 6.33 11.79 -20.54
N SER A 136 5.97 10.50 -20.41
CA SER A 136 5.51 9.86 -19.17
C SER A 136 5.78 8.37 -19.22
N GLU A 137 5.98 7.73 -18.07
CA GLU A 137 6.26 6.30 -17.96
C GLU A 137 5.55 5.69 -16.77
N LEU A 138 4.98 4.48 -16.98
CA LEU A 138 4.36 3.69 -15.94
C LEU A 138 5.46 2.98 -15.13
N ILE A 139 5.66 3.42 -13.89
CA ILE A 139 6.66 2.85 -12.97
C ILE A 139 6.12 1.61 -12.27
N TYR A 140 4.91 1.70 -11.76
CA TYR A 140 4.26 0.64 -10.99
C TYR A 140 2.76 0.65 -11.23
N GLN A 141 2.20 -0.53 -11.36
CA GLN A 141 0.75 -0.75 -11.42
C GLN A 141 0.32 -1.58 -10.22
N GLU A 142 -0.71 -1.12 -9.51
CA GLU A 142 -1.32 -1.87 -8.40
C GLU A 142 -1.82 -3.24 -8.89
N LEU A 143 -1.86 -4.19 -7.96
CA LEU A 143 -2.35 -5.53 -8.24
C LEU A 143 -3.74 -5.51 -8.88
N SER A 144 -3.96 -6.37 -9.85
CA SER A 144 -5.28 -6.61 -10.45
C SER A 144 -6.29 -7.08 -9.38
N LEU A 145 -7.57 -6.95 -9.65
CA LEU A 145 -8.61 -7.33 -8.69
C LEU A 145 -8.45 -8.78 -8.17
N PRO A 146 -8.21 -9.80 -9.01
CA PRO A 146 -7.98 -11.16 -8.52
C PRO A 146 -6.79 -11.25 -7.54
N LEU A 147 -5.66 -10.63 -7.87
CA LEU A 147 -4.47 -10.65 -7.01
C LEU A 147 -4.70 -9.90 -5.70
N ARG A 148 -5.44 -8.77 -5.73
CA ARG A 148 -5.84 -8.07 -4.50
C ARG A 148 -6.75 -8.93 -3.63
N SER A 149 -7.68 -9.67 -4.24
CA SER A 149 -8.54 -10.60 -3.51
C SER A 149 -7.72 -11.69 -2.80
N ILE A 150 -6.71 -12.25 -3.46
CA ILE A 150 -5.79 -13.19 -2.83
C ILE A 150 -5.06 -12.53 -1.65
N ARG A 151 -4.49 -11.36 -1.85
CA ARG A 151 -3.77 -10.64 -0.80
C ARG A 151 -4.64 -10.34 0.42
N ASP A 152 -5.87 -9.85 0.19
CA ASP A 152 -6.70 -9.27 1.24
C ASP A 152 -7.67 -10.28 1.90
N LEU A 153 -8.15 -11.30 1.18
CA LEU A 153 -9.22 -12.19 1.63
C LEU A 153 -8.76 -13.60 2.00
N VAL A 154 -7.64 -14.08 1.45
CA VAL A 154 -7.22 -15.45 1.69
C VAL A 154 -6.50 -15.58 3.03
N HIS A 155 -6.88 -16.59 3.82
CA HIS A 155 -6.37 -16.88 5.15
C HIS A 155 -5.81 -18.31 5.23
N ALA A 156 -5.17 -18.65 6.35
CA ALA A 156 -4.62 -19.99 6.56
C ALA A 156 -5.69 -21.08 6.55
N ASP A 157 -6.90 -20.74 6.97
CA ASP A 157 -8.10 -21.59 7.01
C ASP A 157 -8.88 -21.63 5.68
N THR A 158 -8.46 -20.90 4.66
CA THR A 158 -9.02 -21.02 3.31
C THR A 158 -8.79 -22.43 2.80
N GLU A 159 -9.85 -23.14 2.45
CA GLU A 159 -9.77 -24.52 1.96
C GLU A 159 -9.30 -24.57 0.50
N LYS A 160 -9.95 -23.77 -0.35
CA LYS A 160 -9.66 -23.74 -1.80
C LYS A 160 -9.85 -22.34 -2.37
N VAL A 161 -9.08 -22.04 -3.42
CA VAL A 161 -9.26 -20.90 -4.30
C VAL A 161 -9.51 -21.44 -5.70
N ILE A 162 -10.74 -21.30 -6.19
CA ILE A 162 -11.17 -21.88 -7.47
C ILE A 162 -11.22 -20.75 -8.51
N ILE A 163 -10.57 -20.95 -9.65
CA ILE A 163 -10.43 -19.95 -10.72
C ILE A 163 -10.75 -20.62 -12.05
N ASP A 164 -11.70 -20.05 -12.79
CA ASP A 164 -12.19 -20.54 -14.08
C ASP A 164 -11.43 -19.95 -15.29
N ASN A 165 -10.83 -18.80 -15.14
CA ASN A 165 -10.03 -18.18 -16.19
C ASN A 165 -8.58 -18.64 -16.12
N THR A 166 -8.08 -19.29 -17.19
CA THR A 166 -6.73 -19.83 -17.27
C THR A 166 -5.64 -18.78 -17.03
N GLN A 167 -5.79 -17.60 -17.64
CA GLN A 167 -4.78 -16.53 -17.51
C GLN A 167 -4.72 -16.00 -16.07
N VAL A 168 -5.88 -15.82 -15.44
CA VAL A 168 -5.96 -15.40 -14.03
C VAL A 168 -5.39 -16.48 -13.11
N TYR A 169 -5.69 -17.77 -13.40
CA TYR A 169 -5.15 -18.89 -12.64
C TYR A 169 -3.63 -18.89 -12.63
N GLU A 170 -2.98 -18.74 -13.80
CA GLU A 170 -1.53 -18.69 -13.88
C GLU A 170 -0.94 -17.48 -13.16
N GLN A 171 -1.56 -16.31 -13.29
CA GLN A 171 -1.14 -15.10 -12.57
C GLN A 171 -1.24 -15.27 -11.05
N VAL A 172 -2.35 -15.85 -10.57
CA VAL A 172 -2.59 -16.09 -9.13
C VAL A 172 -1.62 -17.13 -8.59
N ARG A 173 -1.33 -18.21 -9.34
CA ARG A 173 -0.33 -19.21 -8.93
C ARG A 173 1.06 -18.60 -8.82
N TYR A 174 1.46 -17.81 -9.80
CA TYR A 174 2.75 -17.13 -9.77
C TYR A 174 2.84 -16.20 -8.55
N PHE A 175 1.82 -15.37 -8.34
CA PHE A 175 1.75 -14.47 -7.20
C PHE A 175 1.77 -15.22 -5.86
N ALA A 176 1.00 -16.29 -5.74
CA ALA A 176 0.95 -17.10 -4.52
C ALA A 176 2.30 -17.72 -4.18
N LYS A 177 3.02 -18.23 -5.19
CA LYS A 177 4.34 -18.80 -4.99
C LYS A 177 5.33 -17.80 -4.38
N GLU A 178 5.29 -16.56 -4.82
CA GLU A 178 6.24 -15.53 -4.39
C GLU A 178 5.82 -14.83 -3.08
N PHE A 179 4.52 -14.60 -2.88
CA PHE A 179 4.03 -13.71 -1.82
C PHE A 179 3.13 -14.39 -0.78
N VAL A 180 2.46 -15.50 -1.13
CA VAL A 180 1.48 -16.17 -0.26
C VAL A 180 1.62 -17.70 -0.38
N PRO A 181 2.80 -18.29 -0.13
CA PRO A 181 3.09 -19.68 -0.46
C PRO A 181 2.19 -20.69 0.24
N PHE A 182 1.62 -20.37 1.39
CA PHE A 182 0.72 -21.28 2.15
C PHE A 182 -0.59 -21.62 1.44
N ILE A 183 -0.96 -20.87 0.38
CA ILE A 183 -2.17 -21.16 -0.40
C ILE A 183 -1.89 -21.80 -1.75
N TYR A 184 -0.63 -21.92 -2.16
CA TYR A 184 -0.24 -22.36 -3.49
C TYR A 184 -0.88 -23.67 -3.89
N ASP A 185 -0.88 -24.66 -3.00
CA ASP A 185 -1.46 -25.99 -3.23
C ASP A 185 -3.00 -26.00 -3.13
N LYS A 186 -3.60 -24.93 -2.66
CA LYS A 186 -5.06 -24.77 -2.53
C LYS A 186 -5.68 -24.09 -3.75
N ILE A 187 -4.86 -23.62 -4.70
CA ILE A 187 -5.34 -22.96 -5.92
C ILE A 187 -5.68 -24.01 -6.97
N VAL A 188 -6.94 -24.02 -7.38
CA VAL A 188 -7.51 -25.01 -8.31
C VAL A 188 -7.99 -24.31 -9.58
N HIS A 189 -7.60 -24.82 -10.73
CA HIS A 189 -8.15 -24.40 -12.01
C HIS A 189 -9.46 -25.12 -12.25
N TYR A 190 -10.55 -24.36 -12.48
CA TYR A 190 -11.85 -24.92 -12.81
C TYR A 190 -11.95 -25.12 -14.32
N THR A 191 -12.17 -26.36 -14.74
CA THR A 191 -12.19 -26.76 -16.16
C THR A 191 -13.48 -27.47 -16.57
N ALA A 192 -14.51 -27.47 -15.70
CA ALA A 192 -15.80 -28.09 -16.01
C ALA A 192 -16.58 -27.27 -17.07
N GLU A 193 -17.45 -27.95 -17.83
CA GLU A 193 -18.28 -27.31 -18.86
C GLU A 193 -19.36 -26.38 -18.28
N GLN A 194 -19.79 -26.64 -17.06
CA GLN A 194 -20.77 -25.77 -16.37
C GLN A 194 -20.08 -24.51 -15.84
N SER A 195 -20.77 -23.37 -15.93
CA SER A 195 -20.29 -22.13 -15.35
C SER A 195 -20.10 -22.27 -13.83
N LEU A 196 -19.08 -21.60 -13.28
CA LEU A 196 -18.85 -21.57 -11.84
C LEU A 196 -19.92 -20.71 -11.12
N PHE A 197 -20.53 -19.76 -11.83
CA PHE A 197 -21.58 -18.85 -11.35
C PHE A 197 -22.81 -18.87 -12.24
#